data_267fe37fbcea19ee2d34f4fcc800afcb
#
_entry.id   267fe37fbcea19ee2d34f4fcc800afcb
#
_cell.length_a   1.000
_cell.length_b   1.000
_cell.length_c   1.000
_cell.angle_alpha   90.00
_cell.angle_beta   90.00
_cell.angle_gamma   90.00
#
_symmetry.space_group_name_H-M   'P 1'
#
loop_
_entity.id
_entity.type
_entity.pdbx_description
1 polymer ?
#
loop_
_entity_poly.entity_id
_entity_poly.type
_entity_poly.pdbx_seq_one_letter_code
_entity_poly.pdbx_strand_id
1 'polypeptide(L)'
;LDYQELFINREEGTCRLDGILKQVNIYKSNTWMNMFAAQKHYFYCDLGNIYLHLDIQGKYRLQVTGSNRNFAFERLDNLLLDTNCENNVCLKIDNAEKYEGLFFTIIEDQNRPITFKSGAWCTDKAPRHQNKLAVVTCTFRREDYINKNIAKFENFLRDNPQLKDKIKLFVSDNGKTLPAALNSENVTIYPNMNAG
;
A
#
# COMPACT_ATOMS: atom_id res chain seq x y z
N LEU A 1 14.58 4.29 10.39
CA LEU A 1 14.17 3.88 9.06
C LEU A 1 13.41 5.05 8.43
N ASP A 2 13.94 5.52 7.30
CA ASP A 2 13.21 6.50 6.50
C ASP A 2 12.11 5.76 5.73
N TYR A 3 10.85 5.95 6.14
CA TYR A 3 9.70 5.29 5.52
C TYR A 3 9.57 5.57 4.03
N GLN A 4 10.16 6.65 3.53
CA GLN A 4 10.10 7.01 2.11
C GLN A 4 10.76 5.94 1.22
N GLU A 5 11.80 5.26 1.69
CA GLU A 5 12.47 4.19 0.94
C GLU A 5 11.59 2.95 0.69
N LEU A 6 10.52 2.78 1.47
CA LEU A 6 9.54 1.71 1.23
C LEU A 6 8.63 1.99 0.04
N PHE A 7 8.47 3.26 -0.32
CA PHE A 7 7.53 3.68 -1.36
C PHE A 7 8.22 4.16 -2.64
N ILE A 8 9.45 4.67 -2.54
CA ILE A 8 10.16 5.30 -3.65
C ILE A 8 11.57 4.76 -3.75
N ASN A 9 11.97 4.39 -4.95
CA ASN A 9 13.36 4.10 -5.26
C ASN A 9 14.11 5.42 -5.46
N ARG A 10 15.08 5.72 -4.57
CA ARG A 10 15.85 6.96 -4.56
C ARG A 10 17.05 6.98 -5.51
N GLU A 11 17.43 5.86 -6.06
CA GLU A 11 18.61 5.78 -6.93
C GLU A 11 18.45 6.56 -8.24
N GLU A 12 17.20 6.85 -8.63
CA GLU A 12 16.87 7.47 -9.88
C GLU A 12 15.77 8.54 -9.74
N GLY A 13 16.05 9.64 -9.05
CA GLY A 13 15.14 10.78 -9.03
C GLY A 13 14.95 11.44 -7.66
N THR A 14 14.62 12.72 -7.67
CA THR A 14 14.23 13.47 -6.48
C THR A 14 12.73 13.39 -6.29
N CYS A 15 12.27 12.65 -5.28
CA CYS A 15 10.86 12.55 -4.95
C CYS A 15 10.63 12.97 -3.50
N ARG A 16 9.72 13.91 -3.26
CA ARG A 16 9.22 14.27 -1.93
C ARG A 16 7.81 13.76 -1.76
N LEU A 17 7.56 13.04 -0.67
CA LEU A 17 6.24 12.60 -0.24
C LEU A 17 5.66 13.62 0.75
N ASP A 18 5.08 14.68 0.26
CA ASP A 18 4.26 15.60 1.03
C ASP A 18 2.78 15.56 0.56
N GLY A 19 2.34 14.35 0.15
CA GLY A 19 0.97 14.06 -0.30
C GLY A 19 0.74 14.29 -1.80
N ILE A 20 1.57 15.10 -2.46
CA ILE A 20 1.52 15.35 -3.90
C ILE A 20 2.95 15.38 -4.42
N LEU A 21 3.31 14.44 -5.29
CA LEU A 21 4.59 14.44 -5.99
C LEU A 21 4.58 15.55 -7.04
N LYS A 22 5.28 16.64 -6.79
CA LYS A 22 5.21 17.84 -7.64
C LYS A 22 6.15 17.84 -8.84
N GLN A 23 7.29 17.18 -8.76
CA GLN A 23 8.23 17.06 -9.87
C GLN A 23 8.98 15.73 -9.78
N VAL A 24 8.92 14.93 -10.81
CA VAL A 24 9.61 13.65 -10.89
C VAL A 24 10.25 13.54 -12.26
N ASN A 25 11.58 13.37 -12.32
CA ASN A 25 12.25 13.09 -13.58
C ASN A 25 12.12 11.62 -13.96
N ILE A 26 12.34 10.73 -12.98
CA ILE A 26 12.11 9.31 -13.10
C ILE A 26 11.47 8.82 -11.79
N TYR A 27 10.34 8.15 -11.89
CA TYR A 27 9.68 7.49 -10.77
C TYR A 27 9.57 6.00 -11.05
N LYS A 28 10.07 5.16 -10.13
CA LYS A 28 9.92 3.70 -10.19
C LYS A 28 9.12 3.20 -9.01
N SER A 29 8.07 2.45 -9.29
CA SER A 29 7.23 1.81 -8.26
C SER A 29 7.71 0.41 -7.87
N ASN A 30 8.97 0.08 -8.13
CA ASN A 30 9.60 -1.23 -7.82
C ASN A 30 10.04 -1.36 -6.36
N THR A 31 9.27 -0.81 -5.45
CA THR A 31 9.52 -0.85 -4.00
C THR A 31 8.57 -1.84 -3.32
N TRP A 32 8.87 -2.19 -2.08
CA TRP A 32 8.05 -3.12 -1.28
C TRP A 32 6.57 -2.75 -1.21
N MET A 33 6.26 -1.45 -1.14
CA MET A 33 4.89 -0.99 -0.94
C MET A 33 4.14 -0.72 -2.25
N ASN A 34 4.85 -0.50 -3.36
CA ASN A 34 4.24 -0.10 -4.63
C ASN A 34 4.32 -1.18 -5.72
N MET A 35 5.18 -2.18 -5.57
CA MET A 35 5.18 -3.32 -6.48
C MET A 35 3.96 -4.19 -6.21
N PHE A 36 3.17 -4.47 -7.23
CA PHE A 36 2.00 -5.32 -7.13
C PHE A 36 2.40 -6.80 -7.24
N ALA A 37 2.23 -7.56 -6.17
CA ALA A 37 2.54 -8.99 -6.11
C ALA A 37 1.45 -9.81 -6.86
N ALA A 38 1.43 -9.71 -8.18
CA ALA A 38 0.33 -10.18 -9.03
C ALA A 38 0.03 -11.67 -8.83
N GLN A 39 1.03 -12.54 -8.93
CA GLN A 39 0.84 -13.99 -8.80
C GLN A 39 0.26 -14.39 -7.43
N LYS A 40 0.69 -13.73 -6.33
CA LYS A 40 0.11 -13.97 -5.00
C LYS A 40 -1.36 -13.56 -4.94
N HIS A 41 -1.70 -12.41 -5.49
CA HIS A 41 -3.09 -11.96 -5.50
C HIS A 41 -3.97 -12.85 -6.37
N TYR A 42 -3.51 -13.31 -7.53
CA TYR A 42 -4.25 -14.29 -8.32
C TYR A 42 -4.43 -15.63 -7.62
N PHE A 43 -3.46 -16.05 -6.83
CA PHE A 43 -3.54 -17.32 -6.09
C PHE A 43 -4.55 -17.28 -4.94
N TYR A 44 -4.60 -16.17 -4.19
CA TYR A 44 -5.44 -16.05 -3.00
C TYR A 44 -6.76 -15.30 -3.22
N CYS A 45 -6.87 -14.53 -4.29
CA CYS A 45 -8.02 -13.69 -4.59
C CYS A 45 -8.61 -14.03 -5.95
N ASP A 46 -9.92 -13.92 -6.09
CA ASP A 46 -10.60 -14.04 -7.38
C ASP A 46 -10.49 -12.71 -8.15
N LEU A 47 -9.31 -12.46 -8.70
CA LEU A 47 -9.06 -11.30 -9.53
C LEU A 47 -9.58 -11.51 -10.95
N GLY A 48 -10.11 -10.44 -11.54
CA GLY A 48 -10.37 -10.34 -12.97
C GLY A 48 -9.16 -9.80 -13.75
N ASN A 49 -9.41 -8.96 -14.72
CA ASN A 49 -8.34 -8.24 -15.39
C ASN A 49 -7.68 -7.24 -14.44
N ILE A 50 -6.39 -7.03 -14.62
CA ILE A 50 -5.63 -6.02 -13.87
C ILE A 50 -5.42 -4.79 -14.74
N TYR A 51 -5.59 -3.64 -14.13
CA TYR A 51 -5.43 -2.33 -14.75
C TYR A 51 -4.47 -1.49 -13.91
N LEU A 52 -3.63 -0.72 -14.57
CA LEU A 52 -2.87 0.36 -13.96
C LEU A 52 -3.60 1.68 -14.19
N HIS A 53 -4.08 2.30 -13.12
CA HIS A 53 -4.64 3.64 -13.12
C HIS A 53 -3.60 4.64 -12.65
N LEU A 54 -3.39 5.71 -13.41
CA LEU A 54 -2.49 6.80 -13.05
C LEU A 54 -3.20 8.14 -13.20
N ASP A 55 -3.12 9.00 -12.19
CA ASP A 55 -3.46 10.42 -12.29
C ASP A 55 -2.14 11.19 -12.40
N ILE A 56 -1.81 11.56 -13.63
CA ILE A 56 -0.54 12.16 -13.99
C ILE A 56 -0.73 13.19 -15.10
N GLN A 57 -0.10 14.35 -14.95
CA GLN A 57 -0.16 15.44 -15.91
C GLN A 57 1.23 15.71 -16.49
N GLY A 58 1.29 15.94 -17.80
CA GLY A 58 2.51 16.24 -18.53
C GLY A 58 2.79 15.27 -19.65
N LYS A 59 3.97 15.38 -20.24
CA LYS A 59 4.44 14.47 -21.29
C LYS A 59 5.50 13.55 -20.71
N TYR A 60 5.27 12.25 -20.82
CA TYR A 60 6.10 11.23 -20.17
C TYR A 60 6.08 9.90 -20.94
N ARG A 61 7.08 9.10 -20.66
CA ARG A 61 7.12 7.70 -21.07
C ARG A 61 6.72 6.82 -19.89
N LEU A 62 5.68 6.03 -20.08
CA LEU A 62 5.25 5.01 -19.14
C LEU A 62 5.82 3.66 -19.56
N GLN A 63 6.51 2.99 -18.66
CA GLN A 63 6.96 1.61 -18.83
C GLN A 63 6.32 0.74 -17.78
N VAL A 64 5.70 -0.37 -18.18
CA VAL A 64 5.23 -1.41 -17.26
C VAL A 64 6.17 -2.59 -17.36
N THR A 65 6.56 -3.12 -16.22
CA THR A 65 7.54 -4.21 -16.13
C THR A 65 6.99 -5.32 -15.24
N GLY A 66 7.10 -6.55 -15.70
CA GLY A 66 6.83 -7.77 -14.93
C GLY A 66 8.13 -8.41 -14.46
N SER A 67 8.14 -8.94 -13.25
CA SER A 67 9.23 -9.77 -12.72
C SER A 67 8.79 -11.23 -12.58
N ASN A 68 9.68 -12.16 -12.89
CA ASN A 68 9.47 -13.59 -12.68
C ASN A 68 10.29 -14.12 -11.48
N ARG A 69 10.13 -15.42 -11.17
CA ARG A 69 10.82 -16.09 -10.04
C ARG A 69 12.34 -16.00 -10.05
N ASN A 70 12.93 -15.82 -11.22
CA ASN A 70 14.38 -15.73 -11.36
C ASN A 70 14.89 -14.28 -11.33
N PHE A 71 14.06 -13.33 -10.87
CA PHE A 71 14.33 -11.89 -10.91
C PHE A 71 14.62 -11.37 -12.32
N ALA A 72 14.23 -12.10 -13.36
CA ALA A 72 14.25 -11.57 -14.70
C ALA A 72 13.09 -10.60 -14.89
N PHE A 73 13.39 -9.48 -15.54
CA PHE A 73 12.44 -8.40 -15.79
C PHE A 73 12.05 -8.42 -17.26
N GLU A 74 10.75 -8.41 -17.52
CA GLU A 74 10.18 -8.31 -18.84
C GLU A 74 9.42 -6.98 -18.96
N ARG A 75 9.74 -6.20 -19.98
CA ARG A 75 9.01 -4.98 -20.29
C ARG A 75 7.74 -5.33 -21.04
N LEU A 76 6.60 -5.05 -20.45
CA LEU A 76 5.28 -5.36 -20.99
C LEU A 76 4.78 -4.26 -21.91
N ASP A 77 4.97 -2.99 -21.48
CA ASP A 77 4.54 -1.80 -22.20
C ASP A 77 5.61 -0.72 -22.16
N ASN A 78 5.62 0.12 -23.20
CA ASN A 78 6.50 1.28 -23.30
C ASN A 78 5.81 2.36 -24.13
N LEU A 79 4.99 3.17 -23.46
CA LEU A 79 4.10 4.13 -24.07
C LEU A 79 4.63 5.55 -23.88
N LEU A 80 4.64 6.34 -24.95
CA LEU A 80 4.82 7.79 -24.84
C LEU A 80 3.45 8.44 -24.74
N LEU A 81 3.18 9.11 -23.65
CA LEU A 81 1.88 9.71 -23.34
C LEU A 81 2.03 11.23 -23.18
N ASP A 82 1.05 11.95 -23.65
CA ASP A 82 0.89 13.40 -23.44
C ASP A 82 -0.48 13.65 -22.83
N THR A 83 -0.51 13.89 -21.53
CA THR A 83 -1.74 14.06 -20.74
C THR A 83 -2.01 15.52 -20.39
N ASN A 84 -1.64 16.47 -21.27
CA ASN A 84 -1.94 17.87 -21.05
C ASN A 84 -3.44 18.16 -21.00
N CYS A 85 -4.26 17.31 -21.64
CA CYS A 85 -5.73 17.46 -21.72
C CYS A 85 -6.49 16.49 -20.82
N GLU A 86 -5.94 15.28 -20.54
CA GLU A 86 -6.55 14.27 -19.68
C GLU A 86 -5.51 13.74 -18.71
N ASN A 87 -5.81 13.79 -17.42
CA ASN A 87 -4.86 13.44 -16.37
C ASN A 87 -4.91 11.94 -15.99
N ASN A 88 -5.91 11.20 -16.47
CA ASN A 88 -6.13 9.81 -16.06
C ASN A 88 -5.75 8.83 -17.17
N VAL A 89 -4.85 7.93 -16.84
CA VAL A 89 -4.46 6.79 -17.66
C VAL A 89 -5.04 5.52 -17.04
N CYS A 90 -5.68 4.69 -17.87
CA CYS A 90 -6.14 3.37 -17.48
C CYS A 90 -5.57 2.36 -18.49
N LEU A 91 -4.58 1.59 -18.07
CA LEU A 91 -3.90 0.62 -18.91
C LEU A 91 -4.22 -0.80 -18.43
N LYS A 92 -4.82 -1.62 -19.30
CA LYS A 92 -5.00 -3.05 -19.04
C LYS A 92 -3.67 -3.78 -19.17
N ILE A 93 -3.37 -4.66 -18.22
CA ILE A 93 -2.16 -5.47 -18.25
C ILE A 93 -2.54 -6.90 -18.65
N ASP A 94 -2.13 -7.28 -19.84
CA ASP A 94 -2.39 -8.64 -20.34
C ASP A 94 -1.47 -9.67 -19.67
N ASN A 95 -2.04 -10.84 -19.37
CA ASN A 95 -1.35 -11.96 -18.73
C ASN A 95 -0.66 -11.59 -17.40
N ALA A 96 -1.25 -10.71 -16.63
CA ALA A 96 -0.69 -10.23 -15.34
C ALA A 96 -0.39 -11.38 -14.36
N GLU A 97 -1.15 -12.49 -14.44
CA GLU A 97 -1.00 -13.69 -13.59
C GLU A 97 0.33 -14.44 -13.80
N LYS A 98 1.04 -14.19 -14.89
CA LYS A 98 2.33 -14.82 -15.17
C LYS A 98 3.49 -14.25 -14.36
N TYR A 99 3.31 -13.04 -13.79
CA TYR A 99 4.37 -12.29 -13.13
C TYR A 99 4.23 -12.36 -11.61
N GLU A 100 5.34 -12.58 -10.91
CA GLU A 100 5.37 -12.48 -9.44
C GLU A 100 5.08 -11.06 -8.99
N GLY A 101 5.69 -10.08 -9.65
CA GLY A 101 5.52 -8.68 -9.36
C GLY A 101 5.36 -7.85 -10.62
N LEU A 102 4.50 -6.83 -10.53
CA LEU A 102 4.32 -5.81 -11.55
C LEU A 102 4.70 -4.46 -10.97
N PHE A 103 5.42 -3.66 -11.72
CA PHE A 103 5.72 -2.28 -11.37
C PHE A 103 5.76 -1.40 -12.61
N PHE A 104 5.69 -0.11 -12.40
CA PHE A 104 5.78 0.85 -13.48
C PHE A 104 6.91 1.86 -13.25
N THR A 105 7.38 2.42 -14.35
CA THR A 105 8.35 3.50 -14.37
C THR A 105 7.78 4.64 -15.20
N ILE A 106 7.81 5.84 -14.65
CA ILE A 106 7.46 7.07 -15.34
C ILE A 106 8.75 7.83 -15.59
N ILE A 107 8.99 8.19 -16.85
CA ILE A 107 10.17 8.94 -17.30
C ILE A 107 9.68 10.21 -17.99
N GLU A 108 10.09 11.35 -17.48
CA GLU A 108 9.77 12.64 -18.07
C GLU A 108 10.31 12.73 -19.51
N ASP A 109 9.54 13.35 -20.41
CA ASP A 109 9.95 13.58 -21.79
C ASP A 109 10.45 15.01 -21.97
N GLN A 110 11.64 15.16 -22.57
CA GLN A 110 12.25 16.45 -22.95
C GLN A 110 12.44 17.46 -21.80
N ASN A 111 12.78 17.00 -20.60
CA ASN A 111 12.97 17.85 -19.43
C ASN A 111 11.76 18.75 -19.10
N ARG A 112 10.55 18.31 -19.43
CA ARG A 112 9.33 19.00 -19.03
C ARG A 112 8.80 18.37 -17.75
N PRO A 113 8.61 19.15 -16.69
CA PRO A 113 8.16 18.59 -15.42
C PRO A 113 6.80 17.93 -15.55
N ILE A 114 6.67 16.76 -14.96
CA ILE A 114 5.40 16.06 -14.82
C ILE A 114 4.84 16.26 -13.41
N THR A 115 3.53 16.20 -13.26
CA THR A 115 2.87 16.18 -11.96
C THR A 115 2.22 14.82 -11.78
N PHE A 116 2.78 13.99 -10.90
CA PHE A 116 2.22 12.71 -10.51
C PHE A 116 1.39 12.90 -9.23
N LYS A 117 0.08 12.60 -9.29
CA LYS A 117 -0.83 12.75 -8.17
C LYS A 117 -1.11 11.42 -7.49
N SER A 118 -1.40 10.39 -8.27
CA SER A 118 -1.67 9.05 -7.72
C SER A 118 -1.46 7.96 -8.75
N GLY A 119 -1.27 6.73 -8.26
CA GLY A 119 -1.26 5.51 -9.06
C GLY A 119 -1.86 4.36 -8.26
N ALA A 120 -2.59 3.48 -8.95
CA ALA A 120 -3.20 2.31 -8.32
C ALA A 120 -3.28 1.14 -9.29
N TRP A 121 -3.06 -0.06 -8.76
CA TRP A 121 -3.42 -1.30 -9.44
C TRP A 121 -4.88 -1.61 -9.13
N CYS A 122 -5.68 -1.80 -10.15
CA CYS A 122 -7.13 -2.00 -10.05
C CYS A 122 -7.54 -3.32 -10.72
N THR A 123 -8.72 -3.82 -10.37
CA THR A 123 -9.35 -4.97 -11.01
C THR A 123 -10.79 -4.62 -11.40
N ASP A 124 -11.31 -5.30 -12.42
CA ASP A 124 -12.71 -5.18 -12.85
C ASP A 124 -13.68 -6.04 -12.02
N LYS A 125 -13.16 -6.81 -11.06
CA LYS A 125 -13.99 -7.58 -10.13
C LYS A 125 -14.15 -6.88 -8.79
N ALA A 126 -15.38 -6.79 -8.32
CA ALA A 126 -15.66 -6.36 -6.96
C ALA A 126 -15.16 -7.41 -5.94
N PRO A 127 -14.66 -7.00 -4.77
CA PRO A 127 -14.24 -7.93 -3.73
C PRO A 127 -15.45 -8.74 -3.24
N ARG A 128 -15.31 -10.06 -3.09
CA ARG A 128 -16.37 -10.95 -2.59
C ARG A 128 -16.73 -10.66 -1.14
N HIS A 129 -15.76 -10.21 -0.36
CA HIS A 129 -15.91 -9.92 1.07
C HIS A 129 -15.24 -8.61 1.42
N GLN A 130 -15.83 -7.88 2.36
CA GLN A 130 -15.14 -6.77 3.01
C GLN A 130 -14.22 -7.35 4.09
N ASN A 131 -12.93 -7.20 3.91
CA ASN A 131 -11.95 -7.66 4.88
C ASN A 131 -11.99 -6.79 6.14
N LYS A 132 -11.91 -7.46 7.30
CA LYS A 132 -11.65 -6.82 8.60
C LYS A 132 -10.27 -7.24 9.08
N LEU A 133 -9.54 -6.28 9.63
CA LEU A 133 -8.20 -6.50 10.16
C LEU A 133 -8.25 -6.61 11.69
N ALA A 134 -7.76 -7.72 12.20
CA ALA A 134 -7.47 -7.88 13.62
C ALA A 134 -6.00 -7.56 13.88
N VAL A 135 -5.74 -6.48 14.62
CA VAL A 135 -4.41 -6.19 15.16
C VAL A 135 -4.32 -6.89 16.51
N VAL A 136 -3.37 -7.79 16.69
CA VAL A 136 -3.21 -8.56 17.93
C VAL A 136 -1.89 -8.19 18.58
N THR A 137 -1.92 -7.94 19.88
CA THR A 137 -0.72 -7.69 20.69
C THR A 137 -0.82 -8.43 22.01
N CYS A 138 0.33 -8.87 22.54
CA CYS A 138 0.43 -9.48 23.85
C CYS A 138 1.14 -8.53 24.81
N THR A 139 0.73 -8.56 26.08
CA THR A 139 1.42 -7.83 27.13
C THR A 139 1.56 -8.69 28.40
N PHE A 140 2.65 -8.48 29.12
CA PHE A 140 2.88 -9.05 30.44
C PHE A 140 3.53 -8.00 31.34
N ARG A 141 2.74 -7.44 32.27
CA ARG A 141 3.18 -6.43 33.26
C ARG A 141 3.91 -5.22 32.62
N ARG A 142 3.35 -4.69 31.51
CA ARG A 142 3.87 -3.49 30.81
C ARG A 142 2.76 -2.50 30.51
N GLU A 143 2.02 -2.13 31.56
CA GLU A 143 0.79 -1.33 31.50
C GLU A 143 1.02 0.01 30.80
N ASP A 144 2.08 0.73 31.15
CA ASP A 144 2.40 2.04 30.58
C ASP A 144 2.65 1.96 29.07
N TYR A 145 3.26 0.88 28.62
CA TYR A 145 3.59 0.67 27.21
C TYR A 145 2.33 0.36 26.39
N ILE A 146 1.51 -0.58 26.89
CA ILE A 146 0.31 -0.99 26.18
C ILE A 146 -0.75 0.12 26.19
N ASN A 147 -0.89 0.90 27.27
CA ASN A 147 -1.80 2.03 27.35
C ASN A 147 -1.47 3.09 26.29
N LYS A 148 -0.18 3.39 26.09
CA LYS A 148 0.26 4.30 25.02
C LYS A 148 -0.07 3.76 23.63
N ASN A 149 0.04 2.47 23.41
CA ASN A 149 -0.29 1.85 22.12
C ASN A 149 -1.80 1.84 21.86
N ILE A 150 -2.61 1.53 22.88
CA ILE A 150 -4.09 1.63 22.78
C ILE A 150 -4.49 3.08 22.43
N ALA A 151 -3.95 4.06 23.14
CA ALA A 151 -4.24 5.46 22.87
C ALA A 151 -3.84 5.88 21.43
N LYS A 152 -2.68 5.43 20.95
CA LYS A 152 -2.26 5.66 19.55
C LYS A 152 -3.21 5.03 18.56
N PHE A 153 -3.67 3.81 18.82
CA PHE A 153 -4.60 3.09 17.95
C PHE A 153 -5.96 3.80 17.88
N GLU A 154 -6.50 4.23 19.03
CA GLU A 154 -7.77 4.97 19.08
C GLU A 154 -7.66 6.35 18.41
N ASN A 155 -6.54 7.06 18.60
CA ASN A 155 -6.26 8.31 17.89
C ASN A 155 -6.20 8.09 16.38
N PHE A 156 -5.51 7.03 15.93
CA PHE A 156 -5.45 6.66 14.52
C PHE A 156 -6.84 6.42 13.93
N LEU A 157 -7.72 5.69 14.63
CA LEU A 157 -9.09 5.47 14.16
C LEU A 157 -9.96 6.73 14.19
N ARG A 158 -9.73 7.61 15.15
CA ARG A 158 -10.41 8.91 15.18
C ARG A 158 -10.03 9.79 13.98
N ASP A 159 -8.76 9.77 13.61
CA ASP A 159 -8.23 10.51 12.47
C ASP A 159 -8.57 9.83 11.11
N ASN A 160 -8.99 8.55 11.13
CA ASN A 160 -9.35 7.75 9.96
C ASN A 160 -10.71 7.05 10.16
N PRO A 161 -11.83 7.80 10.23
CA PRO A 161 -13.15 7.25 10.60
C PRO A 161 -13.66 6.17 9.63
N GLN A 162 -13.22 6.18 8.36
CA GLN A 162 -13.54 5.17 7.35
C GLN A 162 -12.96 3.76 7.67
N LEU A 163 -12.06 3.65 8.64
CA LEU A 163 -11.45 2.39 9.07
C LEU A 163 -12.07 1.82 10.36
N LYS A 164 -12.93 2.58 11.04
CA LYS A 164 -13.45 2.24 12.36
C LYS A 164 -14.12 0.86 12.43
N ASP A 165 -14.91 0.50 11.39
CA ASP A 165 -15.58 -0.79 11.31
C ASP A 165 -14.73 -1.90 10.68
N LYS A 166 -13.53 -1.56 10.23
CA LYS A 166 -12.65 -2.46 9.47
C LYS A 166 -11.48 -2.98 10.28
N ILE A 167 -11.10 -2.28 11.36
CA ILE A 167 -9.90 -2.61 12.15
C ILE A 167 -10.25 -2.70 13.63
N LYS A 168 -9.85 -3.80 14.28
CA LYS A 168 -9.96 -3.98 15.74
C LYS A 168 -8.62 -4.35 16.36
N LEU A 169 -8.36 -3.83 17.55
CA LEU A 169 -7.21 -4.18 18.38
C LEU A 169 -7.64 -5.21 19.43
N PHE A 170 -6.93 -6.32 19.48
CA PHE A 170 -7.07 -7.36 20.50
C PHE A 170 -5.80 -7.40 21.33
N VAL A 171 -5.96 -7.27 22.63
CA VAL A 171 -4.84 -7.28 23.59
C VAL A 171 -4.93 -8.53 24.44
N SER A 172 -3.96 -9.44 24.34
CA SER A 172 -3.81 -10.55 25.26
C SER A 172 -3.03 -10.08 26.49
N ASP A 173 -3.72 -9.87 27.60
CA ASP A 173 -3.10 -9.48 28.87
C ASP A 173 -2.72 -10.70 29.69
N ASN A 174 -1.52 -11.18 29.49
CA ASN A 174 -0.98 -12.37 30.19
C ASN A 174 -0.63 -12.10 31.66
N GLY A 175 -0.64 -10.84 32.08
CA GLY A 175 -0.41 -10.43 33.48
C GLY A 175 -1.70 -10.25 34.29
N LYS A 176 -2.85 -10.16 33.61
CA LYS A 176 -4.15 -9.78 34.20
C LYS A 176 -4.10 -8.47 34.97
N THR A 177 -3.33 -7.52 34.45
CA THR A 177 -3.05 -6.24 35.13
C THR A 177 -3.77 -5.06 34.50
N LEU A 178 -4.38 -5.25 33.31
CA LEU A 178 -5.05 -4.18 32.61
C LEU A 178 -6.51 -4.03 33.09
N PRO A 179 -6.96 -2.79 33.38
CA PRO A 179 -8.31 -2.56 33.80
C PRO A 179 -9.32 -2.77 32.64
N ALA A 180 -10.48 -3.33 32.95
CA ALA A 180 -11.55 -3.52 31.97
C ALA A 180 -12.04 -2.23 31.31
N ALA A 181 -11.83 -1.09 31.96
CA ALA A 181 -12.17 0.23 31.43
C ALA A 181 -11.42 0.62 30.14
N LEU A 182 -10.35 -0.09 29.79
CA LEU A 182 -9.63 0.09 28.52
C LEU A 182 -10.32 -0.57 27.33
N ASN A 183 -11.36 -1.39 27.55
CA ASN A 183 -12.16 -1.92 26.46
C ASN A 183 -12.98 -0.78 25.81
N SER A 184 -13.04 -0.80 24.49
CA SER A 184 -13.86 0.11 23.71
C SER A 184 -14.50 -0.64 22.53
N GLU A 185 -15.24 0.06 21.70
CA GLU A 185 -15.81 -0.52 20.48
C GLU A 185 -14.74 -1.20 19.58
N ASN A 186 -13.53 -0.60 19.54
CA ASN A 186 -12.45 -1.06 18.66
C ASN A 186 -11.29 -1.72 19.40
N VAL A 187 -11.33 -1.81 20.73
CA VAL A 187 -10.30 -2.42 21.57
C VAL A 187 -10.91 -3.47 22.46
N THR A 188 -10.40 -4.68 22.40
CA THR A 188 -10.82 -5.78 23.28
C THR A 188 -9.62 -6.33 24.03
N ILE A 189 -9.71 -6.35 25.36
CA ILE A 189 -8.68 -6.90 26.24
C ILE A 189 -9.14 -8.26 26.73
N TYR A 190 -8.29 -9.26 26.53
CA TYR A 190 -8.46 -10.61 27.01
C TYR A 190 -7.47 -10.87 28.16
N PRO A 191 -7.94 -10.90 29.44
CA PRO A 191 -7.12 -11.36 30.54
C PRO A 191 -6.78 -12.82 30.32
N ASN A 192 -5.50 -13.15 30.21
CA ASN A 192 -5.05 -14.51 29.93
C ASN A 192 -4.08 -15.00 31.00
N MET A 193 -3.94 -16.31 31.13
CA MET A 193 -2.88 -16.89 31.97
C MET A 193 -1.61 -16.98 31.12
N ASN A 194 -0.50 -16.51 31.71
CA ASN A 194 0.81 -16.74 31.11
C ASN A 194 1.13 -18.22 31.24
N ALA A 195 1.09 -18.94 30.11
CA ALA A 195 1.27 -20.39 30.09
C ALA A 195 2.70 -20.84 29.78
N GLY A 196 3.69 -19.92 29.91
CA GLY A 196 5.09 -20.25 29.72
C GLY A 196 5.90 -19.10 29.22
#